data_8755c69ce8e36c7fc4640e039599b103
#
_entry.id   8755c69ce8e36c7fc4640e039599b103
#
_cell.length_a   1.000
_cell.length_b   1.000
_cell.length_c   1.000
_cell.angle_alpha   90.00
_cell.angle_beta   90.00
_cell.angle_gamma   90.00
#
_symmetry.space_group_name_H-M   'P 1'
#
loop_
_entity.id
_entity.type
_entity.pdbx_description
1 polymer ?
#
loop_
_entity_poly.entity_id
_entity_poly.type
_entity_poly.pdbx_seq_one_letter_code
_entity_poly.pdbx_strand_id
1 'polypeptide(L)'
;MLRFMPVGDSMTIGSAGEHTWRHRLWQLLRGTYDPAVTLVGPRETLYDQQTGAPTSLDYADPDFPRAHLAGWGEGWLHMAPLIGDAIRDCRPDVLLVSLGLIDLGFYTNAEQTAENVRAFITAARAADPCVRMVLLPVIPNVRAESDAPFADQVALFNVLLAKAVADLDEPRSPILLASPPPSYDIHVDTYDGTHPNASGEHRIAEAFAGAMREAWGIGRACVARTV
;
A
#
# COMPACT_ATOMS: atom_id res chain seq x y z
N MET A 1 -13.40 4.67 15.50
CA MET A 1 -11.97 4.54 15.13
C MET A 1 -11.92 3.77 13.83
N LEU A 2 -11.26 4.31 12.80
CA LEU A 2 -11.12 3.66 11.49
C LEU A 2 -9.77 2.89 11.46
N ARG A 3 -9.81 1.64 11.00
CA ARG A 3 -8.68 0.70 11.06
C ARG A 3 -8.15 0.46 9.66
N PHE A 4 -6.93 0.88 9.40
CA PHE A 4 -6.24 0.66 8.13
C PHE A 4 -5.24 -0.48 8.25
N MET A 5 -5.20 -1.37 7.26
CA MET A 5 -4.12 -2.35 7.13
C MET A 5 -3.28 -2.02 5.90
N PRO A 6 -2.07 -1.48 6.07
CA PRO A 6 -1.11 -1.38 4.99
C PRO A 6 -0.65 -2.77 4.57
N VAL A 7 -0.71 -3.06 3.27
CA VAL A 7 -0.25 -4.32 2.67
C VAL A 7 0.76 -3.99 1.59
N GLY A 8 1.93 -4.64 1.59
CA GLY A 8 2.94 -4.30 0.60
C GLY A 8 4.25 -5.06 0.69
N ASP A 9 5.19 -4.61 -0.11
CA ASP A 9 6.55 -5.11 -0.23
C ASP A 9 7.56 -4.28 0.59
N SER A 10 8.82 -4.24 0.13
CA SER A 10 9.90 -3.47 0.76
C SER A 10 9.60 -1.96 0.85
N MET A 11 8.90 -1.39 -0.13
CA MET A 11 8.50 0.03 -0.10
C MET A 11 7.49 0.33 1.01
N THR A 12 6.77 -0.68 1.47
CA THR A 12 5.77 -0.57 2.53
C THR A 12 6.33 -0.92 3.90
N ILE A 13 7.10 -2.00 4.03
CA ILE A 13 7.70 -2.37 5.32
C ILE A 13 8.71 -1.29 5.78
N GLY A 14 9.56 -0.80 4.87
CA GLY A 14 10.61 0.19 5.16
C GLY A 14 11.82 -0.40 5.88
N SER A 15 12.87 0.39 6.05
CA SER A 15 14.13 0.03 6.72
C SER A 15 14.21 0.60 8.12
N ALA A 16 15.04 -0.01 8.97
CA ALA A 16 15.35 0.49 10.31
C ALA A 16 15.72 1.98 10.29
N GLY A 17 15.14 2.76 11.20
CA GLY A 17 15.33 4.21 11.28
C GLY A 17 14.42 5.05 10.39
N GLU A 18 13.57 4.45 9.57
CA GLU A 18 12.64 5.17 8.68
C GLU A 18 11.30 5.50 9.34
N HIS A 19 10.64 6.55 8.80
CA HIS A 19 9.25 6.83 9.10
C HIS A 19 8.31 5.94 8.31
N THR A 20 8.56 5.70 7.03
CA THR A 20 7.71 5.05 6.03
C THR A 20 6.49 5.90 5.58
N TRP A 21 5.96 5.61 4.37
CA TRP A 21 4.74 6.26 3.90
C TRP A 21 3.52 6.00 4.80
N ARG A 22 3.52 4.88 5.55
CA ARG A 22 2.48 4.53 6.51
C ARG A 22 2.35 5.56 7.63
N HIS A 23 3.48 6.01 8.16
CA HIS A 23 3.56 7.07 9.15
C HIS A 23 3.09 8.41 8.56
N ARG A 24 3.52 8.76 7.32
CA ARG A 24 3.10 10.00 6.67
C ARG A 24 1.58 10.03 6.46
N LEU A 25 0.99 8.93 6.03
CA LEU A 25 -0.46 8.81 5.88
C LEU A 25 -1.18 8.94 7.23
N TRP A 26 -0.70 8.26 8.27
CA TRP A 26 -1.26 8.37 9.61
C TRP A 26 -1.24 9.82 10.13
N GLN A 27 -0.13 10.54 9.93
CA GLN A 27 -0.04 11.95 10.29
C GLN A 27 -1.03 12.82 9.51
N LEU A 28 -1.15 12.62 8.19
CA LEU A 28 -2.12 13.34 7.34
C LEU A 28 -3.56 13.13 7.85
N LEU A 29 -3.94 11.89 8.11
CA LEU A 29 -5.29 11.55 8.56
C LEU A 29 -5.57 12.03 9.97
N ARG A 30 -4.62 11.90 10.90
CA ARG A 30 -4.75 12.37 12.28
C ARG A 30 -4.98 13.87 12.37
N GLY A 31 -4.39 14.65 11.46
CA GLY A 31 -4.55 16.11 11.41
C GLY A 31 -5.83 16.61 10.74
N THR A 32 -6.49 15.75 9.95
CA THR A 32 -7.57 16.19 9.05
C THR A 32 -8.87 15.38 9.16
N TYR A 33 -8.88 14.28 9.90
CA TYR A 33 -10.02 13.37 9.96
C TYR A 33 -10.42 13.02 11.39
N ASP A 34 -11.71 13.20 11.69
CA ASP A 34 -12.39 12.67 12.87
C ASP A 34 -13.47 11.70 12.36
N PRO A 35 -13.47 10.43 12.67
CA PRO A 35 -12.96 9.76 13.88
C PRO A 35 -11.46 9.39 13.84
N ALA A 36 -10.92 9.07 15.03
CA ALA A 36 -9.54 8.64 15.18
C ALA A 36 -9.19 7.45 14.25
N VAL A 37 -7.98 7.45 13.73
CA VAL A 37 -7.46 6.42 12.83
C VAL A 37 -6.35 5.62 13.51
N THR A 38 -6.23 4.33 13.17
CA THR A 38 -5.13 3.48 13.62
C THR A 38 -4.70 2.52 12.51
N LEU A 39 -3.47 2.03 12.59
CA LEU A 39 -2.99 0.97 11.73
C LEU A 39 -3.14 -0.37 12.43
N VAL A 40 -3.47 -1.42 11.68
CA VAL A 40 -3.61 -2.78 12.14
C VAL A 40 -2.90 -3.75 11.20
N GLY A 41 -2.53 -4.92 11.69
CA GLY A 41 -1.87 -5.94 10.90
C GLY A 41 -1.13 -6.93 11.79
N PRO A 42 -0.72 -8.08 11.26
CA PRO A 42 -0.05 -9.14 12.03
C PRO A 42 1.45 -8.90 12.22
N ARG A 43 2.03 -7.90 11.57
CA ARG A 43 3.47 -7.58 11.61
C ARG A 43 3.65 -6.16 12.12
N GLU A 44 4.81 -5.89 12.78
CA GLU A 44 5.12 -4.57 13.35
C GLU A 44 6.57 -4.14 13.08
N THR A 45 7.38 -4.98 12.42
CA THR A 45 8.81 -4.75 12.25
C THR A 45 9.14 -4.02 10.95
N LEU A 46 10.27 -3.31 10.97
CA LEU A 46 10.99 -2.81 9.80
C LEU A 46 12.04 -3.85 9.36
N TYR A 47 12.53 -3.71 8.13
CA TYR A 47 13.65 -4.49 7.64
C TYR A 47 14.96 -3.95 8.25
N ASP A 48 15.73 -4.84 8.85
CA ASP A 48 17.06 -4.55 9.37
C ASP A 48 18.10 -4.95 8.33
N GLN A 49 18.78 -3.96 7.75
CA GLN A 49 19.81 -4.18 6.74
C GLN A 49 21.05 -4.88 7.29
N GLN A 50 21.32 -4.81 8.60
CA GLN A 50 22.48 -5.48 9.20
C GLN A 50 22.26 -6.98 9.35
N THR A 51 21.05 -7.38 9.72
CA THR A 51 20.70 -8.79 9.89
C THR A 51 20.11 -9.42 8.61
N GLY A 52 19.71 -8.61 7.64
CA GLY A 52 19.05 -9.06 6.42
C GLY A 52 17.65 -9.63 6.68
N ALA A 53 16.96 -9.18 7.73
CA ALA A 53 15.68 -9.73 8.16
C ALA A 53 14.71 -8.65 8.69
N PRO A 54 13.38 -8.90 8.70
CA PRO A 54 12.38 -7.98 9.23
C PRO A 54 12.30 -8.06 10.76
N THR A 55 13.32 -7.60 11.46
CA THR A 55 13.49 -7.77 12.91
C THR A 55 13.57 -6.46 13.70
N SER A 56 13.69 -5.30 13.02
CA SER A 56 13.89 -4.02 13.69
C SER A 56 12.56 -3.41 14.16
N LEU A 57 12.57 -2.82 15.36
CA LEU A 57 11.51 -1.95 15.88
C LEU A 57 11.97 -0.49 15.98
N ASP A 58 13.14 -0.18 15.38
CA ASP A 58 13.73 1.14 15.37
C ASP A 58 13.03 2.04 14.34
N TYR A 59 11.86 2.53 14.69
CA TYR A 59 11.10 3.52 13.93
C TYR A 59 11.57 4.93 14.28
N ALA A 60 11.64 5.82 13.28
CA ALA A 60 11.97 7.23 13.51
C ALA A 60 10.97 7.95 14.44
N ASP A 61 9.72 7.49 14.52
CA ASP A 61 8.72 7.90 15.50
C ASP A 61 8.30 6.68 16.35
N PRO A 62 8.70 6.60 17.63
CA PRO A 62 8.38 5.46 18.49
C PRO A 62 6.89 5.35 18.85
N ASP A 63 6.12 6.45 18.75
CA ASP A 63 4.70 6.50 19.10
C ASP A 63 3.78 6.17 17.93
N PHE A 64 4.35 5.86 16.78
CA PHE A 64 3.63 5.49 15.57
C PHE A 64 2.91 4.14 15.71
N PRO A 65 1.61 4.02 15.34
CA PRO A 65 0.92 2.74 15.27
C PRO A 65 1.45 1.92 14.09
N ARG A 66 2.42 1.06 14.34
CA ARG A 66 3.33 0.47 13.36
C ARG A 66 2.81 -0.76 12.63
N ALA A 67 1.64 -1.28 13.00
CA ALA A 67 1.10 -2.54 12.48
C ALA A 67 0.83 -2.52 10.97
N HIS A 68 1.12 -3.64 10.29
CA HIS A 68 0.98 -3.82 8.84
C HIS A 68 0.95 -5.31 8.44
N LEU A 69 0.68 -5.58 7.15
CA LEU A 69 0.96 -6.84 6.47
C LEU A 69 1.89 -6.55 5.28
N ALA A 70 3.16 -6.31 5.54
CA ALA A 70 4.15 -6.03 4.51
C ALA A 70 5.43 -6.83 4.78
N GLY A 71 6.14 -7.22 3.71
CA GLY A 71 7.38 -7.96 3.82
C GLY A 71 8.38 -7.63 2.72
N TRP A 72 9.66 -7.66 3.06
CA TRP A 72 10.74 -7.41 2.11
C TRP A 72 10.80 -8.52 1.07
N GLY A 73 10.72 -8.16 -0.22
CA GLY A 73 10.73 -9.14 -1.30
C GLY A 73 9.43 -9.94 -1.48
N GLU A 74 8.35 -9.57 -0.80
CA GLU A 74 7.04 -10.21 -0.93
C GLU A 74 6.16 -9.42 -1.93
N GLY A 75 5.37 -10.14 -2.72
CA GLY A 75 4.44 -9.59 -3.72
C GLY A 75 3.01 -10.10 -3.52
N TRP A 76 2.13 -9.86 -4.48
CA TRP A 76 0.75 -10.37 -4.50
C TRP A 76 0.68 -11.88 -4.31
N LEU A 77 1.62 -12.61 -4.95
CA LEU A 77 1.76 -14.06 -4.82
C LEU A 77 1.88 -14.51 -3.37
N HIS A 78 2.62 -13.77 -2.55
CA HIS A 78 2.88 -14.07 -1.14
C HIS A 78 1.74 -13.61 -0.23
N MET A 79 1.09 -12.48 -0.57
CA MET A 79 0.06 -11.87 0.27
C MET A 79 -1.33 -12.52 0.08
N ALA A 80 -1.65 -13.04 -1.11
CA ALA A 80 -2.94 -13.66 -1.37
C ALA A 80 -3.29 -14.82 -0.42
N PRO A 81 -2.39 -15.75 -0.05
CA PRO A 81 -2.69 -16.78 0.93
C PRO A 81 -2.79 -16.28 2.37
N LEU A 82 -2.22 -15.11 2.70
CA LEU A 82 -2.15 -14.58 4.07
C LEU A 82 -3.30 -13.66 4.42
N ILE A 83 -3.88 -12.96 3.43
CA ILE A 83 -4.80 -11.85 3.67
C ILE A 83 -6.07 -12.27 4.41
N GLY A 84 -6.57 -13.48 4.16
CA GLY A 84 -7.78 -13.96 4.80
C GLY A 84 -7.63 -14.07 6.33
N ASP A 85 -6.54 -14.65 6.81
CA ASP A 85 -6.25 -14.78 8.24
C ASP A 85 -5.96 -13.40 8.85
N ALA A 86 -5.16 -12.58 8.18
CA ALA A 86 -4.86 -11.23 8.63
C ALA A 86 -6.13 -10.37 8.83
N ILE A 87 -7.12 -10.48 7.94
CA ILE A 87 -8.39 -9.76 8.08
C ILE A 87 -9.20 -10.31 9.26
N ARG A 88 -9.32 -11.62 9.42
CA ARG A 88 -10.06 -12.22 10.54
C ARG A 88 -9.50 -11.81 11.90
N ASP A 89 -8.17 -11.79 12.02
CA ASP A 89 -7.49 -11.50 13.28
C ASP A 89 -7.43 -10.00 13.58
N CYS A 90 -7.11 -9.18 12.56
CA CYS A 90 -6.85 -7.75 12.76
C CYS A 90 -8.05 -6.87 12.43
N ARG A 91 -9.09 -7.35 11.75
CA ARG A 91 -10.36 -6.67 11.43
C ARG A 91 -10.15 -5.24 10.88
N PRO A 92 -9.46 -5.06 9.77
CA PRO A 92 -9.33 -3.76 9.12
C PRO A 92 -10.65 -3.31 8.50
N ASP A 93 -10.91 -2.00 8.50
CA ASP A 93 -12.00 -1.39 7.72
C ASP A 93 -11.56 -1.13 6.26
N VAL A 94 -10.26 -0.89 6.07
CA VAL A 94 -9.67 -0.55 4.77
C VAL A 94 -8.30 -1.20 4.61
N LEU A 95 -8.08 -1.87 3.47
CA LEU A 95 -6.75 -2.29 3.04
C LEU A 95 -6.13 -1.21 2.16
N LEU A 96 -4.86 -0.90 2.40
CA LEU A 96 -4.05 0.03 1.59
C LEU A 96 -2.92 -0.79 0.95
N VAL A 97 -3.05 -1.09 -0.34
CA VAL A 97 -2.20 -2.09 -0.99
C VAL A 97 -1.26 -1.45 -1.99
N SER A 98 0.06 -1.66 -1.78
CA SER A 98 1.14 -1.25 -2.69
C SER A 98 2.00 -2.47 -2.97
N LEU A 99 1.72 -3.18 -4.07
CA LEU A 99 2.34 -4.44 -4.48
C LEU A 99 2.44 -4.53 -6.01
N GLY A 100 3.32 -5.42 -6.48
CA GLY A 100 3.46 -5.80 -7.88
C GLY A 100 4.87 -5.61 -8.42
N LEU A 101 5.65 -4.68 -7.91
CA LEU A 101 7.03 -4.45 -8.36
C LEU A 101 7.88 -5.72 -8.18
N ILE A 102 7.74 -6.38 -7.04
CA ILE A 102 8.47 -7.61 -6.71
C ILE A 102 7.97 -8.79 -7.54
N ASP A 103 6.65 -8.91 -7.76
CA ASP A 103 6.09 -9.95 -8.63
C ASP A 103 6.72 -9.86 -10.03
N LEU A 104 6.65 -8.68 -10.65
CA LEU A 104 7.13 -8.43 -12.02
C LEU A 104 8.66 -8.50 -12.13
N GLY A 105 9.37 -8.14 -11.09
CA GLY A 105 10.83 -8.13 -11.08
C GLY A 105 11.48 -9.50 -10.90
N PHE A 106 10.79 -10.45 -10.23
CA PHE A 106 11.43 -11.65 -9.72
C PHE A 106 10.63 -12.95 -9.88
N TYR A 107 9.28 -12.90 -9.96
CA TYR A 107 8.49 -14.11 -9.79
C TYR A 107 7.54 -14.40 -10.95
N THR A 108 6.84 -13.38 -11.48
CA THR A 108 5.74 -13.58 -12.42
C THR A 108 5.76 -12.53 -13.54
N ASN A 109 4.88 -12.67 -14.51
CA ASN A 109 4.60 -11.65 -15.53
C ASN A 109 3.35 -10.83 -15.16
N ALA A 110 3.01 -9.85 -15.98
CA ALA A 110 1.88 -8.94 -15.75
C ALA A 110 0.53 -9.67 -15.62
N GLU A 111 0.28 -10.67 -16.49
CA GLU A 111 -0.96 -11.44 -16.53
C GLU A 111 -1.12 -12.29 -15.26
N GLN A 112 -0.06 -13.02 -14.88
CA GLN A 112 -0.09 -13.84 -13.67
C GLN A 112 -0.19 -12.97 -12.43
N THR A 113 0.47 -11.82 -12.40
CA THR A 113 0.34 -10.86 -11.28
C THR A 113 -1.11 -10.36 -11.16
N ALA A 114 -1.78 -10.07 -12.29
CA ALA A 114 -3.19 -9.68 -12.28
C ALA A 114 -4.13 -10.79 -11.75
N GLU A 115 -3.84 -12.07 -12.05
CA GLU A 115 -4.57 -13.18 -11.46
C GLU A 115 -4.32 -13.29 -9.93
N ASN A 116 -3.10 -13.02 -9.47
CA ASN A 116 -2.79 -12.97 -8.04
C ASN A 116 -3.54 -11.81 -7.32
N VAL A 117 -3.74 -10.67 -7.99
CA VAL A 117 -4.61 -9.58 -7.50
C VAL A 117 -6.04 -10.07 -7.31
N ARG A 118 -6.61 -10.78 -8.30
CA ARG A 118 -7.97 -11.32 -8.23
C ARG A 118 -8.11 -12.35 -7.10
N ALA A 119 -7.12 -13.21 -6.94
CA ALA A 119 -7.07 -14.19 -5.85
C ALA A 119 -7.03 -13.49 -4.48
N PHE A 120 -6.21 -12.44 -4.33
CA PHE A 120 -6.13 -11.64 -3.11
C PHE A 120 -7.47 -10.98 -2.76
N ILE A 121 -8.12 -10.30 -3.71
CA ILE A 121 -9.42 -9.66 -3.51
C ILE A 121 -10.48 -10.69 -3.12
N THR A 122 -10.50 -11.85 -3.78
CA THR A 122 -11.42 -12.95 -3.45
C THR A 122 -11.21 -13.45 -2.04
N ALA A 123 -9.96 -13.68 -1.62
CA ALA A 123 -9.62 -14.14 -0.28
C ALA A 123 -9.95 -13.08 0.80
N ALA A 124 -9.70 -11.81 0.50
CA ALA A 124 -10.06 -10.69 1.38
C ALA A 124 -11.57 -10.63 1.63
N ARG A 125 -12.39 -10.70 0.58
CA ARG A 125 -13.86 -10.69 0.67
C ARG A 125 -14.45 -11.96 1.30
N ALA A 126 -13.79 -13.08 1.14
CA ALA A 126 -14.19 -14.32 1.84
C ALA A 126 -14.00 -14.20 3.36
N ALA A 127 -13.04 -13.40 3.81
CA ALA A 127 -12.80 -13.14 5.23
C ALA A 127 -13.70 -12.03 5.79
N ASP A 128 -13.86 -10.93 5.05
CA ASP A 128 -14.81 -9.84 5.34
C ASP A 128 -15.43 -9.33 4.04
N PRO A 129 -16.73 -9.60 3.79
CA PRO A 129 -17.42 -9.17 2.58
C PRO A 129 -17.70 -7.65 2.51
N CYS A 130 -17.29 -6.88 3.51
CA CYS A 130 -17.46 -5.44 3.58
C CYS A 130 -16.13 -4.68 3.58
N VAL A 131 -14.99 -5.37 3.56
CA VAL A 131 -13.68 -4.73 3.59
C VAL A 131 -13.49 -3.84 2.36
N ARG A 132 -13.09 -2.60 2.58
CA ARG A 132 -12.76 -1.64 1.52
C ARG A 132 -11.29 -1.77 1.13
N MET A 133 -10.97 -1.48 -0.12
CA MET A 133 -9.59 -1.59 -0.61
C MET A 133 -9.19 -0.35 -1.40
N VAL A 134 -7.96 0.10 -1.23
CA VAL A 134 -7.31 1.09 -2.09
C VAL A 134 -6.04 0.45 -2.64
N LEU A 135 -5.97 0.28 -3.95
CA LEU A 135 -4.84 -0.30 -4.64
C LEU A 135 -4.02 0.82 -5.28
N LEU A 136 -2.71 0.81 -5.06
CA LEU A 136 -1.79 1.73 -5.72
C LEU A 136 -1.19 1.03 -6.96
N PRO A 137 -1.22 1.66 -8.15
CA PRO A 137 -0.48 1.16 -9.30
C PRO A 137 1.01 1.03 -8.98
N VAL A 138 1.68 0.09 -9.64
CA VAL A 138 3.13 -0.06 -9.50
C VAL A 138 3.83 1.22 -9.94
N ILE A 139 4.63 1.79 -9.05
CA ILE A 139 5.56 2.86 -9.36
C ILE A 139 6.83 2.19 -9.92
N PRO A 140 7.22 2.47 -11.18
CA PRO A 140 8.42 1.87 -11.74
C PRO A 140 9.66 2.32 -10.95
N ASN A 141 10.64 1.43 -10.84
CA ASN A 141 11.94 1.75 -10.27
C ASN A 141 12.96 2.06 -11.37
N VAL A 142 14.21 2.40 -10.98
CA VAL A 142 15.29 2.77 -11.89
C VAL A 142 15.61 1.68 -12.94
N ARG A 143 15.30 0.39 -12.66
CA ARG A 143 15.46 -0.70 -13.63
C ARG A 143 14.64 -0.45 -14.91
N ALA A 144 13.46 0.15 -14.79
CA ALA A 144 12.60 0.41 -15.94
C ALA A 144 13.21 1.39 -16.97
N GLU A 145 14.23 2.17 -16.60
CA GLU A 145 14.92 3.08 -17.51
C GLU A 145 15.87 2.35 -18.47
N SER A 146 16.40 1.20 -18.06
CA SER A 146 17.40 0.44 -18.84
C SER A 146 16.91 -0.94 -19.29
N ASP A 147 15.79 -1.42 -18.76
CA ASP A 147 15.18 -2.73 -19.04
C ASP A 147 13.79 -2.51 -19.64
N ALA A 148 13.73 -2.28 -20.95
CA ALA A 148 12.47 -2.04 -21.66
C ALA A 148 11.45 -3.20 -21.48
N PRO A 149 11.82 -4.50 -21.57
CA PRO A 149 10.89 -5.57 -21.23
C PRO A 149 10.28 -5.48 -19.84
N PHE A 150 11.05 -5.09 -18.84
CA PHE A 150 10.52 -4.87 -17.48
C PHE A 150 9.57 -3.65 -17.42
N ALA A 151 9.93 -2.55 -18.08
CA ALA A 151 9.07 -1.37 -18.18
C ALA A 151 7.72 -1.70 -18.83
N ASP A 152 7.74 -2.49 -19.92
CA ASP A 152 6.54 -2.97 -20.62
C ASP A 152 5.66 -3.85 -19.71
N GLN A 153 6.27 -4.72 -18.91
CA GLN A 153 5.53 -5.53 -17.92
C GLN A 153 4.87 -4.67 -16.83
N VAL A 154 5.56 -3.63 -16.33
CA VAL A 154 4.97 -2.70 -15.36
C VAL A 154 3.79 -1.94 -15.99
N ALA A 155 3.96 -1.42 -17.21
CA ALA A 155 2.90 -0.70 -17.91
C ALA A 155 1.69 -1.59 -18.17
N LEU A 156 1.90 -2.81 -18.67
CA LEU A 156 0.84 -3.78 -18.91
C LEU A 156 0.14 -4.17 -17.61
N PHE A 157 0.88 -4.45 -16.55
CA PHE A 157 0.28 -4.79 -15.25
C PHE A 157 -0.60 -3.66 -14.72
N ASN A 158 -0.18 -2.41 -14.80
CA ASN A 158 -1.00 -1.28 -14.34
C ASN A 158 -2.32 -1.16 -15.12
N VAL A 159 -2.33 -1.47 -16.43
CA VAL A 159 -3.56 -1.57 -17.23
C VAL A 159 -4.45 -2.73 -16.74
N LEU A 160 -3.85 -3.89 -16.50
CA LEU A 160 -4.57 -5.07 -16.01
C LEU A 160 -5.09 -4.88 -14.58
N LEU A 161 -4.34 -4.17 -13.73
CA LEU A 161 -4.78 -3.79 -12.38
C LEU A 161 -6.01 -2.89 -12.44
N ALA A 162 -5.97 -1.86 -13.29
CA ALA A 162 -7.13 -0.97 -13.50
C ALA A 162 -8.36 -1.75 -13.99
N LYS A 163 -8.15 -2.69 -14.92
CA LYS A 163 -9.23 -3.58 -15.38
C LYS A 163 -9.74 -4.47 -14.25
N ALA A 164 -8.88 -5.08 -13.45
CA ALA A 164 -9.28 -5.92 -12.32
C ALA A 164 -10.10 -5.13 -11.29
N VAL A 165 -9.72 -3.89 -11.00
CA VAL A 165 -10.49 -2.99 -10.13
C VAL A 165 -11.85 -2.72 -10.72
N ALA A 166 -11.94 -2.34 -12.00
CA ALA A 166 -13.22 -2.07 -12.66
C ALA A 166 -14.15 -3.29 -12.71
N ASP A 167 -13.60 -4.48 -12.95
CA ASP A 167 -14.35 -5.74 -13.02
C ASP A 167 -14.87 -6.21 -11.64
N LEU A 168 -14.13 -5.88 -10.56
CA LEU A 168 -14.39 -6.41 -9.22
C LEU A 168 -14.94 -5.35 -8.24
N ASP A 169 -15.03 -4.08 -8.64
CA ASP A 169 -15.62 -3.06 -7.77
C ASP A 169 -17.10 -3.36 -7.50
N GLU A 170 -17.48 -3.30 -6.24
CA GLU A 170 -18.87 -3.53 -5.83
C GLU A 170 -19.24 -2.66 -4.62
N PRO A 171 -20.50 -2.22 -4.50
CA PRO A 171 -20.92 -1.28 -3.45
C PRO A 171 -20.69 -1.77 -2.02
N ARG A 172 -20.74 -3.09 -1.80
CA ARG A 172 -20.59 -3.67 -0.46
C ARG A 172 -19.13 -3.68 0.01
N SER A 173 -18.20 -3.87 -0.92
CA SER A 173 -16.76 -3.95 -0.71
C SER A 173 -16.04 -3.16 -1.81
N PRO A 174 -16.14 -1.82 -1.77
CA PRO A 174 -15.62 -0.99 -2.84
C PRO A 174 -14.10 -1.04 -2.92
N ILE A 175 -13.60 -1.00 -4.16
CA ILE A 175 -12.18 -0.98 -4.48
C ILE A 175 -11.87 0.32 -5.22
N LEU A 176 -10.89 1.05 -4.74
CA LEU A 176 -10.36 2.23 -5.42
C LEU A 176 -9.00 1.90 -6.05
N LEU A 177 -8.77 2.43 -7.24
CA LEU A 177 -7.44 2.56 -7.78
C LEU A 177 -6.95 3.98 -7.48
N ALA A 178 -5.90 4.10 -6.66
CA ALA A 178 -5.29 5.39 -6.42
C ALA A 178 -4.61 5.90 -7.69
N SER A 179 -4.63 7.20 -7.90
CA SER A 179 -3.80 7.80 -8.95
C SER A 179 -2.32 7.64 -8.59
N PRO A 180 -1.45 7.34 -9.56
CA PRO A 180 -0.01 7.39 -9.31
C PRO A 180 0.36 8.74 -8.66
N PRO A 181 1.31 8.77 -7.71
CA PRO A 181 1.67 10.03 -7.07
C PRO A 181 2.11 11.05 -8.11
N PRO A 182 1.45 12.23 -8.19
CA PRO A 182 1.79 13.23 -9.18
C PRO A 182 3.24 13.69 -8.98
N SER A 183 3.99 13.80 -10.08
CA SER A 183 5.39 14.24 -10.06
C SER A 183 6.34 13.37 -9.24
N TYR A 184 6.02 12.08 -9.04
CA TYR A 184 6.98 11.15 -8.44
C TYR A 184 8.16 10.96 -9.38
N ASP A 185 9.34 11.27 -8.88
CA ASP A 185 10.61 11.16 -9.62
C ASP A 185 11.52 10.19 -8.87
N ILE A 186 11.85 9.07 -9.49
CA ILE A 186 12.65 8.00 -8.87
C ILE A 186 14.04 8.47 -8.43
N HIS A 187 14.62 9.49 -9.08
CA HIS A 187 15.92 10.05 -8.72
C HIS A 187 15.86 11.08 -7.57
N VAL A 188 14.68 11.65 -7.32
CA VAL A 188 14.45 12.65 -6.27
C VAL A 188 13.75 12.06 -5.06
N ASP A 189 12.80 11.15 -5.30
CA ASP A 189 11.88 10.64 -4.29
C ASP A 189 12.30 9.27 -3.73
N THR A 190 13.45 8.73 -4.17
CA THR A 190 14.02 7.49 -3.63
C THR A 190 15.47 7.67 -3.19
N TYR A 191 15.97 6.77 -2.36
CA TYR A 191 17.38 6.81 -1.95
C TYR A 191 18.27 5.85 -2.76
N ASP A 192 17.69 4.92 -3.51
CA ASP A 192 18.42 3.90 -4.29
C ASP A 192 17.80 3.62 -5.68
N GLY A 193 16.87 4.45 -6.13
CA GLY A 193 16.13 4.26 -7.38
C GLY A 193 14.93 3.33 -7.26
N THR A 194 14.59 2.86 -6.04
CA THR A 194 13.46 1.97 -5.76
C THR A 194 12.72 2.39 -4.49
N HIS A 195 13.43 2.44 -3.38
CA HIS A 195 12.83 2.64 -2.06
C HIS A 195 12.64 4.13 -1.78
N PRO A 196 11.43 4.54 -1.33
CA PRO A 196 11.11 5.94 -1.13
C PRO A 196 11.93 6.55 0.00
N ASN A 197 12.47 7.74 -0.22
CA ASN A 197 12.96 8.62 0.83
C ASN A 197 11.79 9.45 1.43
N ALA A 198 12.08 10.37 2.33
CA ALA A 198 11.04 11.18 2.99
C ALA A 198 10.09 11.88 2.02
N SER A 199 10.56 12.35 0.86
CA SER A 199 9.73 12.96 -0.19
C SER A 199 8.82 11.92 -0.85
N GLY A 200 9.37 10.77 -1.25
CA GLY A 200 8.61 9.66 -1.84
C GLY A 200 7.56 9.09 -0.89
N GLU A 201 7.90 8.95 0.41
CA GLU A 201 6.94 8.55 1.45
C GLU A 201 5.72 9.47 1.51
N HIS A 202 5.95 10.80 1.47
CA HIS A 202 4.86 11.78 1.45
C HIS A 202 3.99 11.65 0.20
N ARG A 203 4.60 11.49 -0.99
CA ARG A 203 3.86 11.35 -2.25
C ARG A 203 3.00 10.09 -2.28
N ILE A 204 3.52 8.96 -1.80
CA ILE A 204 2.75 7.71 -1.69
C ILE A 204 1.58 7.90 -0.70
N ALA A 205 1.83 8.50 0.44
CA ALA A 205 0.79 8.78 1.44
C ALA A 205 -0.32 9.70 0.87
N GLU A 206 0.05 10.73 0.11
CA GLU A 206 -0.90 11.63 -0.55
C GLU A 206 -1.74 10.95 -1.62
N ALA A 207 -1.17 9.98 -2.37
CA ALA A 207 -1.91 9.20 -3.35
C ALA A 207 -3.05 8.40 -2.68
N PHE A 208 -2.75 7.68 -1.60
CA PHE A 208 -3.76 6.98 -0.81
C PHE A 208 -4.79 7.92 -0.19
N ALA A 209 -4.32 9.00 0.46
CA ALA A 209 -5.21 9.98 1.09
C ALA A 209 -6.12 10.68 0.06
N GLY A 210 -5.61 11.02 -1.11
CA GLY A 210 -6.36 11.62 -2.21
C GLY A 210 -7.51 10.74 -2.67
N ALA A 211 -7.22 9.48 -2.99
CA ALA A 211 -8.22 8.51 -3.43
C ALA A 211 -9.35 8.35 -2.39
N MET A 212 -9.00 8.17 -1.11
CA MET A 212 -9.98 8.02 -0.03
C MET A 212 -10.79 9.30 0.21
N ARG A 213 -10.16 10.46 0.10
CA ARG A 213 -10.82 11.76 0.28
C ARG A 213 -11.85 12.04 -0.82
N GLU A 214 -11.51 11.74 -2.06
CA GLU A 214 -12.38 11.96 -3.22
C GLU A 214 -13.59 11.03 -3.19
N ALA A 215 -13.36 9.73 -3.00
CA ALA A 215 -14.40 8.72 -3.11
C ALA A 215 -15.21 8.53 -1.82
N TRP A 216 -14.57 8.58 -0.66
CA TRP A 216 -15.20 8.22 0.61
C TRP A 216 -15.27 9.37 1.63
N GLY A 217 -14.70 10.54 1.30
CA GLY A 217 -14.65 11.68 2.23
C GLY A 217 -13.69 11.49 3.41
N ILE A 218 -12.90 10.42 3.43
CA ILE A 218 -11.91 10.16 4.48
C ILE A 218 -10.76 11.15 4.33
N GLY A 219 -10.43 11.88 5.41
CA GLY A 219 -9.39 12.92 5.38
C GLY A 219 -9.89 14.28 4.86
N ARG A 220 -11.21 14.50 4.75
CA ARG A 220 -11.77 15.84 4.60
C ARG A 220 -11.80 16.54 5.97
N ALA A 221 -11.29 17.77 6.03
CA ALA A 221 -11.44 18.59 7.22
C ALA A 221 -12.93 18.70 7.58
N CYS A 222 -13.26 18.52 8.86
CA CYS A 222 -14.61 18.80 9.37
C CYS A 222 -14.89 20.29 9.13
N VAL A 223 -15.74 20.61 8.16
CA VAL A 223 -16.26 21.97 8.03
C VAL A 223 -17.13 22.21 9.27
N ALA A 224 -16.65 23.03 10.19
CA ALA A 224 -17.46 23.45 11.34
C ALA A 224 -18.81 23.92 10.79
N ARG A 225 -19.90 23.24 11.14
CA ARG A 225 -21.24 23.77 10.88
C ARG A 225 -21.34 25.06 11.68
N THR A 226 -21.26 26.17 10.98
CA THR A 226 -21.69 27.47 11.55
C THR A 226 -23.16 27.33 11.88
N VAL A 227 -23.47 27.33 13.18
CA VAL A 227 -24.83 27.39 13.74
C VAL A 227 -25.33 28.81 13.64
#